data_1756cc25a585441912acba2453f03a0c
#
_entry.id   1756cc25a585441912acba2453f03a0c
#
_cell.length_a   1.000
_cell.length_b   1.000
_cell.length_c   1.000
_cell.angle_alpha   90.00
_cell.angle_beta   90.00
_cell.angle_gamma   90.00
#
_symmetry.space_group_name_H-M   'P 1'
#
loop_
_entity.id
_entity.type
_entity.pdbx_description
1 polymer ?
#
loop_
_entity_poly.entity_id
_entity_poly.type
_entity_poly.pdbx_seq_one_letter_code
_entity_poly.pdbx_strand_id
1 'polypeptide(L)'
;MSILNNALSGAVASQVALSASSQNIANLQTKGYTRQSALLSAVAPAAGGAQAGNGVRVSQLLRFSDGYKTQQLWRSASDLGAHSQTQPYLTQLEKVMGDDTASLSSGVDAFFASLNAVAGVDPTSTPLRQQVVTAAGLLSQRFNSLNNVFNAQLQSVRQQRSALVDAANSTIASIASLNAQIANATATGSNASALVDARDQAIDSLAGQMGLEVNDQPDGTRNVSLKSGQSLVLGGVAGKLSVTGAATQTFSLTFAGSKFDLDTTRAGGQLGGLSAYEQDTLLPLQQGVSDMAQQIADKVNTQLAAGFTMDNTPGKPLFTYTAGGTSNMLQVADGFQTSDLAFSGDGTPGDTGNLQQLVDIKSQTITLTKIGTVMVGDADTQLVGRLAVDSQQNKSALTTAQTMRDQAEADWQSTSGVNQDEEAVHLVEYQNMYQANMKVMSVANALFDATLQMMG
;
A
#
# COMPACT_ATOMS: atom_id res chain seq x y z
N MET A 1 -19.40 -36.55 -50.82
CA MET A 1 -18.30 -36.18 -49.86
C MET A 1 -18.62 -34.94 -48.98
N SER A 2 -19.49 -34.01 -49.41
CA SER A 2 -19.83 -32.81 -48.63
C SER A 2 -20.54 -33.09 -47.29
N ILE A 3 -21.49 -34.05 -47.21
CA ILE A 3 -22.26 -34.34 -45.98
C ILE A 3 -21.32 -34.85 -44.87
N LEU A 4 -20.42 -35.76 -45.18
CA LEU A 4 -19.48 -36.34 -44.23
C LEU A 4 -18.51 -35.28 -43.70
N ASN A 5 -17.96 -34.45 -44.60
CA ASN A 5 -17.05 -33.35 -44.21
C ASN A 5 -17.76 -32.28 -43.35
N ASN A 6 -19.03 -31.94 -43.68
CA ASN A 6 -19.81 -30.99 -42.89
C ASN A 6 -20.08 -31.55 -41.49
N ALA A 7 -20.48 -32.83 -41.38
CA ALA A 7 -20.72 -33.49 -40.10
C ALA A 7 -19.43 -33.63 -39.27
N LEU A 8 -18.30 -33.96 -39.90
CA LEU A 8 -17.01 -34.05 -39.24
C LEU A 8 -16.57 -32.66 -38.71
N SER A 9 -16.69 -31.62 -39.53
CA SER A 9 -16.36 -30.25 -39.11
C SER A 9 -17.23 -29.77 -37.94
N GLY A 10 -18.54 -30.13 -37.98
CA GLY A 10 -19.47 -29.83 -36.88
C GLY A 10 -19.11 -30.60 -35.60
N ALA A 11 -18.75 -31.89 -35.72
CA ALA A 11 -18.31 -32.69 -34.55
C ALA A 11 -17.03 -32.11 -33.90
N VAL A 12 -16.03 -31.79 -34.72
CA VAL A 12 -14.79 -31.17 -34.23
C VAL A 12 -15.05 -29.81 -33.55
N ALA A 13 -15.90 -28.95 -34.16
CA ALA A 13 -16.27 -27.67 -33.59
C ALA A 13 -17.00 -27.83 -32.23
N SER A 14 -17.94 -28.79 -32.14
CA SER A 14 -18.64 -29.11 -30.89
C SER A 14 -17.69 -29.66 -29.81
N GLN A 15 -16.69 -30.46 -30.19
CA GLN A 15 -15.68 -30.98 -29.27
C GLN A 15 -14.80 -29.86 -28.67
N VAL A 16 -14.38 -28.89 -29.49
CA VAL A 16 -13.62 -27.74 -29.01
C VAL A 16 -14.48 -26.89 -28.08
N ALA A 17 -15.74 -26.65 -28.39
CA ALA A 17 -16.67 -25.90 -27.55
C ALA A 17 -16.91 -26.61 -26.20
N LEU A 18 -17.12 -27.96 -26.22
CA LEU A 18 -17.19 -28.78 -25.00
C LEU A 18 -15.93 -28.65 -24.13
N SER A 19 -14.77 -28.69 -24.77
CA SER A 19 -13.50 -28.55 -24.06
C SER A 19 -13.37 -27.15 -23.40
N ALA A 20 -13.81 -26.10 -24.09
CA ALA A 20 -13.84 -24.74 -23.55
C ALA A 20 -14.76 -24.61 -22.32
N SER A 21 -16.02 -25.10 -22.42
CA SER A 21 -16.96 -25.11 -21.30
C SER A 21 -16.46 -25.96 -20.13
N SER A 22 -15.88 -27.12 -20.39
CA SER A 22 -15.26 -27.97 -19.35
C SER A 22 -14.12 -27.24 -18.65
N GLN A 23 -13.27 -26.50 -19.39
CA GLN A 23 -12.18 -25.68 -18.84
C GLN A 23 -12.72 -24.54 -18.00
N ASN A 24 -13.80 -23.87 -18.44
CA ASN A 24 -14.46 -22.81 -17.69
C ASN A 24 -14.99 -23.36 -16.35
N ILE A 25 -15.71 -24.47 -16.35
CA ILE A 25 -16.23 -25.10 -15.13
C ILE A 25 -15.08 -25.49 -14.17
N ALA A 26 -14.02 -26.11 -14.70
CA ALA A 26 -12.87 -26.53 -13.89
C ALA A 26 -12.17 -25.34 -13.21
N ASN A 27 -12.21 -24.15 -13.82
CA ASN A 27 -11.57 -22.93 -13.31
C ASN A 27 -12.53 -21.92 -12.69
N LEU A 28 -13.77 -22.32 -12.39
CA LEU A 28 -14.80 -21.45 -11.79
C LEU A 28 -14.30 -20.67 -10.56
N GLN A 29 -13.48 -21.31 -9.71
CA GLN A 29 -12.93 -20.72 -8.49
C GLN A 29 -11.48 -20.23 -8.65
N THR A 30 -10.89 -20.32 -9.83
CA THR A 30 -9.54 -19.86 -10.09
C THR A 30 -9.53 -18.35 -10.23
N LYS A 31 -8.90 -17.66 -9.27
CA LYS A 31 -8.82 -16.19 -9.27
C LYS A 31 -8.15 -15.69 -10.55
N GLY A 32 -8.77 -14.71 -11.20
CA GLY A 32 -8.24 -14.10 -12.41
C GLY A 32 -8.46 -14.90 -13.70
N TYR A 33 -9.09 -16.08 -13.61
CA TYR A 33 -9.46 -16.84 -14.80
C TYR A 33 -10.54 -16.12 -15.58
N THR A 34 -10.36 -16.04 -16.91
CA THR A 34 -11.29 -15.40 -17.83
C THR A 34 -12.01 -16.46 -18.67
N ARG A 35 -13.35 -16.39 -18.73
CA ARG A 35 -14.21 -17.26 -19.49
C ARG A 35 -13.80 -17.29 -20.97
N GLN A 36 -13.78 -18.48 -21.57
CA GLN A 36 -13.44 -18.70 -22.97
C GLN A 36 -14.61 -19.35 -23.72
N SER A 37 -14.74 -19.08 -25.01
CA SER A 37 -15.70 -19.74 -25.89
C SER A 37 -15.07 -19.98 -27.27
N ALA A 38 -15.53 -21.03 -27.95
CA ALA A 38 -15.13 -21.31 -29.32
C ALA A 38 -15.83 -20.35 -30.30
N LEU A 39 -15.06 -19.55 -31.04
CA LEU A 39 -15.60 -18.71 -32.10
C LEU A 39 -15.72 -19.55 -33.38
N LEU A 40 -16.96 -19.81 -33.76
CA LEU A 40 -17.29 -20.61 -34.93
C LEU A 40 -17.49 -19.71 -36.15
N SER A 41 -16.97 -20.12 -37.28
CA SER A 41 -17.22 -19.47 -38.59
C SER A 41 -17.63 -20.48 -39.65
N ALA A 42 -18.64 -20.13 -40.45
CA ALA A 42 -19.03 -20.96 -41.60
C ALA A 42 -17.92 -20.97 -42.66
N VAL A 43 -17.69 -22.14 -43.25
CA VAL A 43 -16.76 -22.29 -44.38
C VAL A 43 -17.54 -22.08 -45.68
N ALA A 44 -17.14 -21.04 -46.44
CA ALA A 44 -17.80 -20.72 -47.70
C ALA A 44 -17.73 -21.88 -48.72
N PRO A 45 -18.75 -22.05 -49.59
CA PRO A 45 -18.69 -23.02 -50.69
C PRO A 45 -17.54 -22.69 -51.64
N ALA A 46 -16.95 -23.72 -52.25
CA ALA A 46 -15.98 -23.53 -53.34
C ALA A 46 -16.66 -22.78 -54.50
N ALA A 47 -15.93 -21.84 -55.14
CA ALA A 47 -16.47 -20.97 -56.18
C ALA A 47 -17.13 -21.78 -57.33
N GLY A 48 -18.40 -21.44 -57.63
CA GLY A 48 -19.13 -21.91 -58.81
C GLY A 48 -20.18 -22.98 -58.54
N GLY A 49 -21.41 -22.59 -58.14
CA GLY A 49 -22.61 -23.43 -58.10
C GLY A 49 -23.50 -23.20 -56.88
N ALA A 50 -24.77 -23.60 -56.97
CA ALA A 50 -25.74 -23.63 -55.85
C ALA A 50 -25.39 -24.78 -54.85
N GLN A 51 -24.22 -24.70 -54.19
CA GLN A 51 -23.80 -25.71 -53.22
C GLN A 51 -24.00 -25.20 -51.79
N ALA A 52 -24.47 -26.06 -50.92
CA ALA A 52 -24.45 -25.83 -49.49
C ALA A 52 -23.01 -25.63 -49.03
N GLY A 53 -22.77 -24.77 -48.00
CA GLY A 53 -21.44 -24.48 -47.48
C GLY A 53 -20.63 -25.73 -47.07
N ASN A 54 -19.35 -25.57 -46.86
CA ASN A 54 -18.40 -26.65 -46.53
C ASN A 54 -18.26 -26.91 -45.01
N GLY A 55 -19.32 -26.63 -44.24
CA GLY A 55 -19.34 -26.85 -42.81
C GLY A 55 -18.87 -25.65 -41.97
N VAL A 56 -18.34 -25.94 -40.84
CA VAL A 56 -17.91 -24.93 -39.79
C VAL A 56 -16.45 -25.14 -39.41
N ARG A 57 -15.76 -24.08 -39.11
CA ARG A 57 -14.41 -24.14 -38.50
C ARG A 57 -14.40 -23.38 -37.19
N VAL A 58 -13.56 -23.78 -36.25
CA VAL A 58 -13.19 -23.00 -35.09
C VAL A 58 -12.13 -22.00 -35.54
N SER A 59 -12.50 -20.73 -35.53
CA SER A 59 -11.56 -19.66 -35.95
C SER A 59 -10.52 -19.35 -34.86
N GLN A 60 -10.97 -19.32 -33.59
CA GLN A 60 -10.14 -19.09 -32.41
C GLN A 60 -10.94 -19.39 -31.14
N LEU A 61 -10.27 -19.50 -30.02
CA LEU A 61 -10.90 -19.39 -28.69
C LEU A 61 -10.99 -17.91 -28.33
N LEU A 62 -12.21 -17.42 -28.13
CA LEU A 62 -12.49 -16.05 -27.72
C LEU A 62 -12.42 -15.97 -26.20
N ARG A 63 -11.64 -15.04 -25.67
CA ARG A 63 -11.57 -14.67 -24.26
C ARG A 63 -12.51 -13.49 -24.01
N PHE A 64 -13.41 -13.61 -23.02
CA PHE A 64 -14.34 -12.55 -22.67
C PHE A 64 -13.65 -11.56 -21.71
N SER A 65 -13.18 -10.45 -22.21
CA SER A 65 -12.51 -9.42 -21.41
C SER A 65 -12.95 -8.02 -21.83
N ASP A 66 -13.10 -7.16 -20.84
CA ASP A 66 -13.36 -5.73 -21.03
C ASP A 66 -12.16 -4.95 -20.51
N GLY A 67 -11.48 -4.21 -21.41
CA GLY A 67 -10.28 -3.44 -21.09
C GLY A 67 -10.53 -2.32 -20.08
N TYR A 68 -11.71 -1.68 -20.16
CA TYR A 68 -12.07 -0.61 -19.22
C TYR A 68 -12.26 -1.17 -17.80
N LYS A 69 -13.01 -2.27 -17.65
CA LYS A 69 -13.24 -2.92 -16.36
C LYS A 69 -11.93 -3.46 -15.76
N THR A 70 -11.06 -3.99 -16.60
CA THR A 70 -9.72 -4.45 -16.18
C THR A 70 -8.85 -3.29 -15.68
N GLN A 71 -8.85 -2.15 -16.38
CA GLN A 71 -8.12 -0.96 -15.90
C GLN A 71 -8.71 -0.40 -14.60
N GLN A 72 -10.03 -0.43 -14.44
CA GLN A 72 -10.69 0.01 -13.21
C GLN A 72 -10.32 -0.90 -12.03
N LEU A 73 -10.23 -2.22 -12.27
CA LEU A 73 -9.76 -3.20 -11.30
C LEU A 73 -8.34 -2.87 -10.82
N TRP A 74 -7.39 -2.57 -11.73
CA TRP A 74 -6.03 -2.22 -11.37
C TRP A 74 -5.92 -0.88 -10.64
N ARG A 75 -6.71 0.13 -11.03
CA ARG A 75 -6.73 1.43 -10.33
C ARG A 75 -7.22 1.28 -8.88
N SER A 76 -8.30 0.53 -8.69
CA SER A 76 -8.82 0.25 -7.34
C SER A 76 -7.85 -0.56 -6.48
N ALA A 77 -7.05 -1.46 -7.07
CA ALA A 77 -5.98 -2.17 -6.37
C ALA A 77 -4.90 -1.22 -5.83
N SER A 78 -4.52 -0.21 -6.63
CA SER A 78 -3.54 0.80 -6.21
C SER A 78 -4.05 1.64 -5.04
N ASP A 79 -5.30 2.11 -5.10
CA ASP A 79 -5.88 2.93 -4.04
C ASP A 79 -6.05 2.13 -2.74
N LEU A 80 -6.53 0.90 -2.84
CA LEU A 80 -6.61 -0.02 -1.70
C LEU A 80 -5.23 -0.30 -1.10
N GLY A 81 -4.22 -0.56 -1.95
CA GLY A 81 -2.86 -0.83 -1.51
C GLY A 81 -2.26 0.30 -0.68
N ALA A 82 -2.45 1.56 -1.10
CA ALA A 82 -1.94 2.73 -0.40
C ALA A 82 -2.49 2.83 1.03
N HIS A 83 -3.81 2.74 1.20
CA HIS A 83 -4.46 2.94 2.49
C HIS A 83 -4.35 1.72 3.41
N SER A 84 -4.44 0.50 2.88
CA SER A 84 -4.34 -0.73 3.67
C SER A 84 -2.96 -0.93 4.28
N GLN A 85 -1.90 -0.54 3.56
CA GLN A 85 -0.53 -0.65 4.05
C GLN A 85 -0.21 0.39 5.13
N THR A 86 -0.85 1.55 5.10
CA THR A 86 -0.59 2.68 6.00
C THR A 86 -1.36 2.57 7.33
N GLN A 87 -2.60 2.07 7.30
CA GLN A 87 -3.49 2.05 8.46
C GLN A 87 -2.91 1.35 9.71
N PRO A 88 -2.22 0.20 9.62
CA PRO A 88 -1.63 -0.44 10.80
C PRO A 88 -0.62 0.44 11.54
N TYR A 89 0.19 1.21 10.80
CA TYR A 89 1.18 2.13 11.37
C TYR A 89 0.50 3.30 12.11
N LEU A 90 -0.53 3.89 11.51
CA LEU A 90 -1.33 4.94 12.14
C LEU A 90 -1.99 4.46 13.42
N THR A 91 -2.65 3.30 13.38
CA THR A 91 -3.33 2.70 14.55
C THR A 91 -2.34 2.38 15.66
N GLN A 92 -1.11 1.93 15.34
CA GLN A 92 -0.08 1.68 16.33
C GLN A 92 0.36 2.98 17.04
N LEU A 93 0.56 4.07 16.27
CA LEU A 93 0.92 5.37 16.85
C LEU A 93 -0.21 5.94 17.72
N GLU A 94 -1.46 5.88 17.26
CA GLU A 94 -2.62 6.30 18.04
C GLU A 94 -2.65 5.59 19.39
N LYS A 95 -2.42 4.27 19.41
CA LYS A 95 -2.41 3.49 20.64
C LYS A 95 -1.30 3.90 21.60
N VAL A 96 -0.10 4.22 21.07
CA VAL A 96 1.05 4.61 21.91
C VAL A 96 0.91 6.04 22.41
N MET A 97 0.53 6.97 21.54
CA MET A 97 0.43 8.40 21.90
C MET A 97 -0.83 8.72 22.70
N GLY A 98 -1.92 7.96 22.48
CA GLY A 98 -3.19 8.12 23.20
C GLY A 98 -3.27 7.35 24.52
N ASP A 99 -2.22 6.67 24.96
CA ASP A 99 -2.20 5.98 26.25
C ASP A 99 -1.96 6.99 27.38
N ASP A 100 -2.95 7.20 28.25
CA ASP A 100 -2.90 8.17 29.36
C ASP A 100 -1.70 7.96 30.30
N THR A 101 -1.24 6.72 30.46
CA THR A 101 -0.13 6.38 31.37
C THR A 101 1.23 6.69 30.75
N ALA A 102 1.33 6.63 29.42
CA ALA A 102 2.56 6.86 28.65
C ALA A 102 2.62 8.24 27.97
N SER A 103 1.51 9.01 27.95
CA SER A 103 1.39 10.28 27.24
C SER A 103 2.42 11.33 27.72
N LEU A 104 2.87 12.17 26.80
CA LEU A 104 3.72 13.31 27.13
C LEU A 104 2.95 14.34 27.97
N SER A 105 1.65 14.52 27.73
CA SER A 105 0.78 15.40 28.50
C SER A 105 0.83 15.07 29.99
N SER A 106 0.62 13.80 30.36
CA SER A 106 0.72 13.35 31.77
C SER A 106 2.12 13.59 32.36
N GLY A 107 3.18 13.44 31.54
CA GLY A 107 4.55 13.73 31.97
C GLY A 107 4.79 15.21 32.24
N VAL A 108 4.33 16.08 31.34
CA VAL A 108 4.40 17.54 31.46
C VAL A 108 3.60 17.99 32.68
N ASP A 109 2.38 17.48 32.85
CA ASP A 109 1.52 17.80 33.98
C ASP A 109 2.17 17.40 35.32
N ALA A 110 2.75 16.22 35.40
CA ALA A 110 3.45 15.75 36.59
C ALA A 110 4.67 16.61 36.94
N PHE A 111 5.44 17.04 35.91
CA PHE A 111 6.58 17.92 36.12
C PHE A 111 6.16 19.29 36.69
N PHE A 112 5.19 19.97 36.06
CA PHE A 112 4.70 21.24 36.52
C PHE A 112 3.92 21.15 37.84
N ALA A 113 3.22 20.04 38.08
CA ALA A 113 2.60 19.79 39.41
C ALA A 113 3.64 19.65 40.52
N SER A 114 4.80 19.05 40.25
CA SER A 114 5.88 18.96 41.24
C SER A 114 6.47 20.34 41.56
N LEU A 115 6.61 21.24 40.58
CA LEU A 115 7.01 22.63 40.81
C LEU A 115 5.96 23.38 41.64
N ASN A 116 4.67 23.21 41.33
CA ASN A 116 3.59 23.83 42.11
C ASN A 116 3.57 23.33 43.57
N ALA A 117 3.84 22.05 43.80
CA ALA A 117 3.89 21.49 45.16
C ALA A 117 5.00 22.13 46.00
N VAL A 118 6.18 22.41 45.39
CA VAL A 118 7.26 23.14 46.04
C VAL A 118 6.84 24.58 46.35
N ALA A 119 6.21 25.29 45.41
CA ALA A 119 5.76 26.65 45.56
C ALA A 119 4.69 26.83 46.66
N GLY A 120 3.81 25.82 46.80
CA GLY A 120 2.70 25.88 47.76
C GLY A 120 3.06 25.43 49.19
N VAL A 121 4.21 24.79 49.42
CA VAL A 121 4.56 24.23 50.72
C VAL A 121 5.85 24.85 51.28
N ASP A 122 7.01 24.51 50.70
CA ASP A 122 8.31 24.98 51.16
C ASP A 122 9.38 24.84 50.06
N PRO A 123 9.86 25.95 49.48
CA PRO A 123 10.86 25.93 48.40
C PRO A 123 12.25 25.44 48.87
N THR A 124 12.49 25.35 50.18
CA THR A 124 13.74 24.85 50.75
C THR A 124 13.72 23.35 51.03
N SER A 125 12.53 22.71 50.97
CA SER A 125 12.35 21.31 51.27
C SER A 125 13.10 20.39 50.28
N THR A 126 14.15 19.72 50.74
CA THR A 126 14.93 18.76 49.93
C THR A 126 14.06 17.62 49.35
N PRO A 127 13.09 17.01 50.08
CA PRO A 127 12.21 16.01 49.52
C PRO A 127 11.36 16.53 48.37
N LEU A 128 10.80 17.75 48.46
CA LEU A 128 10.01 18.32 47.35
C LEU A 128 10.89 18.66 46.15
N ARG A 129 12.08 19.19 46.37
CA ARG A 129 13.06 19.45 45.30
C ARG A 129 13.46 18.13 44.60
N GLN A 130 13.63 17.05 45.37
CA GLN A 130 13.92 15.73 44.80
C GLN A 130 12.78 15.23 43.92
N GLN A 131 11.52 15.51 44.30
CA GLN A 131 10.35 15.18 43.45
C GLN A 131 10.40 15.92 42.11
N VAL A 132 10.85 17.18 42.06
CA VAL A 132 11.01 17.92 40.81
C VAL A 132 12.05 17.27 39.89
N VAL A 133 13.21 16.90 40.43
CA VAL A 133 14.29 16.26 39.66
C VAL A 133 13.82 14.88 39.15
N THR A 134 13.07 14.12 40.01
CA THR A 134 12.50 12.83 39.62
C THR A 134 11.46 13.00 38.53
N ALA A 135 10.56 13.97 38.63
CA ALA A 135 9.55 14.25 37.61
C ALA A 135 10.19 14.71 36.28
N ALA A 136 11.26 15.49 36.32
CA ALA A 136 12.06 15.86 35.15
C ALA A 136 12.67 14.61 34.46
N GLY A 137 13.21 13.68 35.26
CA GLY A 137 13.75 12.42 34.75
C GLY A 137 12.68 11.54 34.09
N LEU A 138 11.51 11.43 34.71
CA LEU A 138 10.37 10.69 34.13
C LEU A 138 9.85 11.32 32.85
N LEU A 139 9.76 12.64 32.80
CA LEU A 139 9.39 13.39 31.59
C LEU A 139 10.39 13.10 30.45
N SER A 140 11.70 13.17 30.76
CA SER A 140 12.77 12.84 29.80
C SER A 140 12.64 11.40 29.26
N GLN A 141 12.36 10.45 30.13
CA GLN A 141 12.15 9.04 29.73
C GLN A 141 10.96 8.89 28.79
N ARG A 142 9.85 9.61 29.02
CA ARG A 142 8.67 9.58 28.13
C ARG A 142 9.01 10.11 26.73
N PHE A 143 9.68 11.25 26.63
CA PHE A 143 10.16 11.79 25.36
C PHE A 143 11.07 10.79 24.61
N ASN A 144 12.01 10.18 25.31
CA ASN A 144 12.93 9.21 24.73
C ASN A 144 12.21 7.93 24.29
N SER A 145 11.26 7.43 25.08
CA SER A 145 10.46 6.25 24.74
C SER A 145 9.64 6.48 23.47
N LEU A 146 8.98 7.62 23.36
CA LEU A 146 8.20 7.97 22.17
C LEU A 146 9.11 8.16 20.94
N ASN A 147 10.26 8.82 21.09
CA ASN A 147 11.23 8.94 20.02
C ASN A 147 11.75 7.56 19.53
N ASN A 148 11.95 6.62 20.45
CA ASN A 148 12.33 5.24 20.08
C ASN A 148 11.23 4.55 19.28
N VAL A 149 9.94 4.77 19.59
CA VAL A 149 8.82 4.25 18.80
C VAL A 149 8.82 4.82 17.38
N PHE A 150 9.03 6.15 17.23
CA PHE A 150 9.13 6.76 15.90
C PHE A 150 10.30 6.19 15.10
N ASN A 151 11.48 6.05 15.70
CA ASN A 151 12.66 5.49 15.04
C ASN A 151 12.44 4.02 14.62
N ALA A 152 11.80 3.22 15.46
CA ALA A 152 11.45 1.83 15.14
C ALA A 152 10.45 1.76 13.97
N GLN A 153 9.45 2.63 13.94
CA GLN A 153 8.51 2.70 12.83
C GLN A 153 9.17 3.18 11.53
N LEU A 154 10.03 4.21 11.58
CA LEU A 154 10.81 4.66 10.43
C LEU A 154 11.63 3.51 9.83
N GLN A 155 12.30 2.74 10.68
CA GLN A 155 13.06 1.57 10.24
C GLN A 155 12.16 0.51 9.60
N SER A 156 11.01 0.21 10.22
CA SER A 156 10.03 -0.75 9.70
C SER A 156 9.47 -0.32 8.34
N VAL A 157 9.07 0.95 8.18
CA VAL A 157 8.58 1.52 6.91
C VAL A 157 9.64 1.40 5.81
N ARG A 158 10.89 1.71 6.13
CA ARG A 158 12.01 1.63 5.17
C ARG A 158 12.31 0.20 4.76
N GLN A 159 12.29 -0.75 5.70
CA GLN A 159 12.44 -2.17 5.40
C GLN A 159 11.29 -2.67 4.51
N GLN A 160 10.06 -2.29 4.82
CA GLN A 160 8.89 -2.67 4.04
C GLN A 160 8.95 -2.11 2.61
N ARG A 161 9.39 -0.85 2.43
CA ARG A 161 9.58 -0.28 1.09
C ARG A 161 10.67 -0.99 0.29
N SER A 162 11.76 -1.40 0.93
CA SER A 162 12.81 -2.20 0.28
C SER A 162 12.26 -3.55 -0.18
N ALA A 163 11.53 -4.26 0.67
CA ALA A 163 10.89 -5.53 0.32
C ALA A 163 9.87 -5.39 -0.82
N LEU A 164 9.11 -4.28 -0.84
CA LEU A 164 8.20 -3.97 -1.94
C LEU A 164 8.93 -3.75 -3.27
N VAL A 165 10.10 -3.10 -3.26
CA VAL A 165 10.92 -2.92 -4.46
C VAL A 165 11.38 -4.27 -5.00
N ASP A 166 11.81 -5.19 -4.15
CA ASP A 166 12.25 -6.53 -4.56
C ASP A 166 11.08 -7.35 -5.13
N ALA A 167 9.92 -7.32 -4.46
CA ALA A 167 8.70 -7.97 -4.93
C ALA A 167 8.22 -7.38 -6.27
N ALA A 168 8.23 -6.04 -6.41
CA ALA A 168 7.88 -5.36 -7.65
C ALA A 168 8.81 -5.74 -8.80
N ASN A 169 10.13 -5.82 -8.57
CA ASN A 169 11.09 -6.26 -9.58
C ASN A 169 10.81 -7.68 -10.07
N SER A 170 10.47 -8.60 -9.16
CA SER A 170 10.09 -9.96 -9.52
C SER A 170 8.82 -9.98 -10.40
N THR A 171 7.82 -9.19 -10.03
CA THR A 171 6.56 -9.08 -10.78
C THR A 171 6.77 -8.42 -12.15
N ILE A 172 7.58 -7.36 -12.23
CA ILE A 172 7.95 -6.67 -13.49
C ILE A 172 8.63 -7.64 -14.45
N ALA A 173 9.59 -8.43 -13.96
CA ALA A 173 10.27 -9.45 -14.75
C ALA A 173 9.32 -10.56 -15.24
N SER A 174 8.37 -10.98 -14.39
CA SER A 174 7.33 -11.95 -14.75
C SER A 174 6.41 -11.41 -15.87
N ILE A 175 5.95 -10.17 -15.76
CA ILE A 175 5.12 -9.53 -16.79
C ILE A 175 5.85 -9.45 -18.14
N ALA A 176 7.14 -9.06 -18.14
CA ALA A 176 7.95 -9.01 -19.36
C ALA A 176 8.13 -10.40 -20.00
N SER A 177 8.38 -11.42 -19.18
CA SER A 177 8.48 -12.81 -19.65
C SER A 177 7.16 -13.31 -20.24
N LEU A 178 6.03 -13.05 -19.57
CA LEU A 178 4.69 -13.42 -20.06
C LEU A 178 4.35 -12.68 -21.36
N ASN A 179 4.69 -11.41 -21.48
CA ASN A 179 4.55 -10.66 -22.73
C ASN A 179 5.31 -11.32 -23.89
N ALA A 180 6.56 -11.73 -23.67
CA ALA A 180 7.35 -12.40 -24.71
C ALA A 180 6.72 -13.73 -25.12
N GLN A 181 6.19 -14.51 -24.17
CA GLN A 181 5.49 -15.75 -24.45
C GLN A 181 4.17 -15.53 -25.21
N ILE A 182 3.41 -14.48 -24.82
CA ILE A 182 2.16 -14.10 -25.50
C ILE A 182 2.44 -13.68 -26.95
N ALA A 183 3.45 -12.84 -27.18
CA ALA A 183 3.84 -12.43 -28.52
C ALA A 183 4.20 -13.63 -29.42
N ASN A 184 4.97 -14.58 -28.88
CA ASN A 184 5.32 -15.82 -29.59
C ASN A 184 4.08 -16.68 -29.87
N ALA A 185 3.18 -16.86 -28.90
CA ALA A 185 1.95 -17.63 -29.08
C ALA A 185 1.04 -16.97 -30.12
N THR A 186 0.90 -15.66 -30.10
CA THR A 186 0.14 -14.87 -31.08
C THR A 186 0.73 -15.01 -32.48
N ALA A 187 2.05 -14.91 -32.63
CA ALA A 187 2.74 -15.07 -33.92
C ALA A 187 2.60 -16.47 -34.52
N THR A 188 2.50 -17.52 -33.67
CA THR A 188 2.33 -18.92 -34.10
C THR A 188 0.84 -19.33 -34.22
N GLY A 189 -0.11 -18.44 -33.90
CA GLY A 189 -1.55 -18.75 -33.86
C GLY A 189 -1.95 -19.71 -32.73
N SER A 190 -1.12 -19.85 -31.70
CA SER A 190 -1.37 -20.70 -30.53
C SER A 190 -2.27 -19.99 -29.51
N ASN A 191 -3.00 -20.76 -28.69
CA ASN A 191 -3.85 -20.18 -27.65
C ASN A 191 -2.98 -19.58 -26.51
N ALA A 192 -3.07 -18.27 -26.32
CA ALA A 192 -2.36 -17.53 -25.29
C ALA A 192 -3.22 -17.20 -24.06
N SER A 193 -4.49 -17.67 -23.97
CA SER A 193 -5.44 -17.21 -22.94
C SER A 193 -4.92 -17.38 -21.51
N ALA A 194 -4.33 -18.52 -21.16
CA ALA A 194 -3.77 -18.75 -19.83
C ALA A 194 -2.57 -17.84 -19.51
N LEU A 195 -1.75 -17.52 -20.53
CA LEU A 195 -0.62 -16.59 -20.38
C LEU A 195 -1.11 -15.16 -20.15
N VAL A 196 -2.19 -14.78 -20.87
CA VAL A 196 -2.83 -13.46 -20.71
C VAL A 196 -3.45 -13.34 -19.32
N ASP A 197 -4.14 -14.36 -18.81
CA ASP A 197 -4.71 -14.37 -17.47
C ASP A 197 -3.60 -14.24 -16.40
N ALA A 198 -2.52 -15.02 -16.53
CA ALA A 198 -1.37 -14.94 -15.63
C ALA A 198 -0.70 -13.56 -15.65
N ARG A 199 -0.56 -12.95 -16.84
CA ARG A 199 -0.02 -11.57 -16.97
C ARG A 199 -0.93 -10.55 -16.31
N ASP A 200 -2.24 -10.63 -16.56
CA ASP A 200 -3.22 -9.68 -16.04
C ASP A 200 -3.28 -9.75 -14.50
N GLN A 201 -3.15 -10.95 -13.93
CA GLN A 201 -3.02 -11.16 -12.49
C GLN A 201 -1.70 -10.60 -11.94
N ALA A 202 -0.58 -10.75 -12.67
CA ALA A 202 0.68 -10.13 -12.28
C ALA A 202 0.61 -8.59 -12.32
N ILE A 203 -0.08 -8.01 -13.31
CA ILE A 203 -0.34 -6.58 -13.39
C ILE A 203 -1.22 -6.11 -12.23
N ASP A 204 -2.26 -6.86 -11.84
CA ASP A 204 -3.11 -6.55 -10.69
C ASP A 204 -2.31 -6.53 -9.38
N SER A 205 -1.44 -7.52 -9.19
CA SER A 205 -0.52 -7.55 -8.04
C SER A 205 0.42 -6.35 -8.01
N LEU A 206 1.02 -5.99 -9.16
CA LEU A 206 1.90 -4.83 -9.27
C LEU A 206 1.13 -3.52 -9.06
N ALA A 207 -0.12 -3.44 -9.52
CA ALA A 207 -1.02 -2.30 -9.31
C ALA A 207 -1.29 -2.05 -7.83
N GLY A 208 -1.44 -3.10 -7.01
CA GLY A 208 -1.53 -2.96 -5.55
C GLY A 208 -0.26 -2.41 -4.92
N GLN A 209 0.90 -2.68 -5.50
CA GLN A 209 2.20 -2.21 -5.00
C GLN A 209 2.50 -0.77 -5.42
N MET A 210 2.08 -0.36 -6.63
CA MET A 210 2.30 0.99 -7.18
C MET A 210 1.25 1.36 -8.23
N GLY A 211 1.03 2.64 -8.47
CA GLY A 211 0.08 3.15 -9.45
C GLY A 211 0.59 2.96 -10.88
N LEU A 212 -0.18 2.26 -11.69
CA LEU A 212 0.20 1.88 -13.05
C LEU A 212 -0.65 2.58 -14.11
N GLU A 213 -0.04 2.72 -15.28
CA GLU A 213 -0.69 2.99 -16.56
C GLU A 213 -0.35 1.82 -17.51
N VAL A 214 -1.37 1.20 -18.10
CA VAL A 214 -1.22 -0.03 -18.90
C VAL A 214 -1.81 0.21 -20.29
N ASN A 215 -1.03 -0.09 -21.32
CA ASN A 215 -1.41 0.12 -22.72
C ASN A 215 -1.27 -1.19 -23.52
N ASP A 216 -2.35 -1.59 -24.19
CA ASP A 216 -2.38 -2.76 -25.07
C ASP A 216 -1.60 -2.52 -26.34
N GLN A 217 -0.92 -3.55 -26.85
CA GLN A 217 -0.18 -3.55 -28.11
C GLN A 217 -0.80 -4.52 -29.12
N PRO A 218 -0.64 -4.26 -30.45
CA PRO A 218 -1.22 -5.11 -31.49
C PRO A 218 -0.71 -6.56 -31.50
N ASP A 219 0.48 -6.82 -30.96
CA ASP A 219 1.10 -8.13 -30.84
C ASP A 219 0.59 -8.95 -29.64
N GLY A 220 -0.40 -8.40 -28.89
CA GLY A 220 -0.97 -8.99 -27.68
C GLY A 220 -0.18 -8.70 -26.41
N THR A 221 0.97 -8.01 -26.50
CA THR A 221 1.72 -7.57 -25.31
C THR A 221 1.06 -6.36 -24.65
N ARG A 222 1.45 -6.07 -23.41
CA ARG A 222 1.06 -4.86 -22.68
C ARG A 222 2.28 -4.11 -22.20
N ASN A 223 2.32 -2.82 -22.49
CA ASN A 223 3.30 -1.93 -21.92
C ASN A 223 2.78 -1.43 -20.57
N VAL A 224 3.61 -1.49 -19.56
CA VAL A 224 3.30 -1.06 -18.20
C VAL A 224 4.25 0.05 -17.80
N SER A 225 3.70 1.18 -17.38
CA SER A 225 4.44 2.34 -16.87
C SER A 225 3.89 2.81 -15.53
N LEU A 226 4.68 3.58 -14.81
CA LEU A 226 4.18 4.34 -13.66
C LEU A 226 3.26 5.47 -14.15
N LYS A 227 2.34 5.95 -13.30
CA LYS A 227 1.51 7.14 -13.59
C LYS A 227 2.34 8.38 -13.93
N SER A 228 3.59 8.42 -13.49
CA SER A 228 4.58 9.47 -13.83
C SER A 228 5.25 9.31 -15.21
N GLY A 229 4.88 8.25 -15.95
CA GLY A 229 5.30 8.02 -17.34
C GLY A 229 6.55 7.14 -17.51
N GLN A 230 7.27 6.80 -16.47
CA GLN A 230 8.45 5.92 -16.58
C GLN A 230 8.02 4.48 -16.88
N SER A 231 8.61 3.86 -17.90
CA SER A 231 8.29 2.50 -18.34
C SER A 231 8.87 1.47 -17.39
N LEU A 232 8.00 0.59 -16.85
CA LEU A 232 8.37 -0.59 -16.08
C LEU A 232 8.55 -1.82 -16.98
N VAL A 233 7.65 -1.98 -17.96
CA VAL A 233 7.72 -3.06 -18.96
C VAL A 233 7.40 -2.50 -20.32
N LEU A 234 8.22 -2.79 -21.33
CA LEU A 234 7.98 -2.48 -22.73
C LEU A 234 8.17 -3.74 -23.58
N GLY A 235 7.07 -4.31 -24.08
CA GLY A 235 7.10 -5.61 -24.70
C GLY A 235 7.68 -6.67 -23.77
N GLY A 236 8.73 -7.37 -24.16
CA GLY A 236 9.46 -8.35 -23.37
C GLY A 236 10.62 -7.79 -22.52
N VAL A 237 10.79 -6.45 -22.44
CA VAL A 237 11.88 -5.82 -21.69
C VAL A 237 11.39 -5.31 -20.35
N ALA A 238 12.08 -5.70 -19.27
CA ALA A 238 11.79 -5.30 -17.91
C ALA A 238 12.70 -4.15 -17.45
N GLY A 239 12.14 -3.16 -16.77
CA GLY A 239 12.86 -2.19 -15.97
C GLY A 239 13.27 -2.77 -14.61
N LYS A 240 14.18 -2.10 -13.91
CA LYS A 240 14.64 -2.50 -12.59
C LYS A 240 14.53 -1.31 -11.62
N LEU A 241 13.72 -1.47 -10.60
CA LEU A 241 13.64 -0.56 -9.47
C LEU A 241 14.83 -0.79 -8.52
N SER A 242 15.33 0.27 -7.93
CA SER A 242 16.40 0.21 -6.93
C SER A 242 16.12 1.21 -5.83
N VAL A 243 16.49 0.82 -4.60
CA VAL A 243 16.44 1.67 -3.42
C VAL A 243 17.84 1.78 -2.83
N THR A 244 18.26 2.98 -2.48
CA THR A 244 19.57 3.26 -1.88
C THR A 244 19.43 4.21 -0.70
N GLY A 245 20.37 4.15 0.24
CA GLY A 245 20.35 4.94 1.46
C GLY A 245 19.65 4.25 2.63
N ALA A 246 20.30 4.25 3.81
CA ALA A 246 19.73 3.67 5.02
C ALA A 246 18.90 4.70 5.82
N ALA A 247 19.43 5.93 5.96
CA ALA A 247 18.78 7.00 6.71
C ALA A 247 17.77 7.78 5.88
N THR A 248 18.06 8.03 4.63
CA THR A 248 17.14 8.64 3.66
C THR A 248 17.14 7.77 2.42
N GLN A 249 16.02 7.10 2.15
CA GLN A 249 15.89 6.25 0.98
C GLN A 249 15.63 7.07 -0.28
N THR A 250 16.43 6.82 -1.30
CA THR A 250 16.22 7.32 -2.66
C THR A 250 15.85 6.16 -3.57
N PHE A 251 14.88 6.37 -4.43
CA PHE A 251 14.35 5.37 -5.34
C PHE A 251 14.69 5.74 -6.77
N SER A 252 15.05 4.77 -7.56
CA SER A 252 15.34 4.97 -8.98
C SER A 252 14.87 3.79 -9.80
N LEU A 253 14.55 4.05 -11.06
CA LEU A 253 14.22 3.05 -12.07
C LEU A 253 15.31 3.07 -13.13
N THR A 254 15.88 1.92 -13.44
CA THR A 254 16.77 1.72 -14.60
C THR A 254 15.98 1.02 -15.69
N PHE A 255 15.88 1.62 -16.86
CA PHE A 255 15.22 1.05 -18.03
C PHE A 255 16.09 1.25 -19.27
N ALA A 256 16.37 0.19 -20.01
CA ALA A 256 17.21 0.19 -21.22
C ALA A 256 18.54 0.98 -21.06
N GLY A 257 19.18 0.84 -19.91
CA GLY A 257 20.46 1.49 -19.59
C GLY A 257 20.33 2.94 -19.06
N SER A 258 19.15 3.55 -19.10
CA SER A 258 18.90 4.88 -18.55
C SER A 258 18.36 4.79 -17.13
N LYS A 259 18.87 5.65 -16.22
CA LYS A 259 18.44 5.73 -14.83
C LYS A 259 17.55 6.96 -14.63
N PHE A 260 16.42 6.77 -13.93
CA PHE A 260 15.45 7.81 -13.60
C PHE A 260 15.25 7.82 -12.09
N ASP A 261 15.35 8.98 -11.46
CA ASP A 261 14.97 9.14 -10.05
C ASP A 261 13.44 9.16 -9.91
N LEU A 262 12.95 8.51 -8.87
CA LEU A 262 11.53 8.34 -8.62
C LEU A 262 11.10 9.11 -7.38
N ASP A 263 10.07 9.93 -7.52
CA ASP A 263 9.30 10.47 -6.41
C ASP A 263 8.27 9.42 -5.95
N THR A 264 8.58 8.72 -4.89
CA THR A 264 7.74 7.63 -4.40
C THR A 264 6.44 8.10 -3.75
N THR A 265 6.31 9.37 -3.37
CA THR A 265 5.04 9.92 -2.84
C THR A 265 3.95 9.93 -3.90
N ARG A 266 4.36 9.99 -5.18
CA ARG A 266 3.47 9.93 -6.35
C ARG A 266 3.40 8.55 -6.99
N ALA A 267 4.11 7.57 -6.42
CA ALA A 267 4.15 6.22 -6.99
C ALA A 267 2.80 5.50 -6.90
N GLY A 268 1.89 5.90 -6.01
CA GLY A 268 0.64 5.18 -5.74
C GLY A 268 0.87 3.82 -5.09
N GLY A 269 -0.20 3.08 -4.84
CA GLY A 269 -0.13 1.76 -4.23
C GLY A 269 0.56 1.76 -2.86
N GLN A 270 0.94 0.59 -2.41
CA GLN A 270 1.61 0.40 -1.11
C GLN A 270 2.88 1.26 -0.98
N LEU A 271 3.68 1.37 -2.04
CA LEU A 271 4.91 2.16 -2.02
C LEU A 271 4.62 3.65 -1.85
N GLY A 272 3.62 4.18 -2.56
CA GLY A 272 3.18 5.57 -2.42
C GLY A 272 2.59 5.85 -1.05
N GLY A 273 1.74 4.95 -0.54
CA GLY A 273 1.12 5.06 0.78
C GLY A 273 2.14 5.12 1.91
N LEU A 274 3.13 4.20 1.92
CA LEU A 274 4.21 4.20 2.91
C LEU A 274 5.10 5.45 2.81
N SER A 275 5.35 5.94 1.60
CA SER A 275 6.18 7.13 1.39
C SER A 275 5.45 8.40 1.86
N ALA A 276 4.17 8.53 1.57
CA ALA A 276 3.33 9.62 2.07
C ALA A 276 3.21 9.55 3.60
N TYR A 277 2.99 8.36 4.17
CA TYR A 277 2.97 8.19 5.63
C TYR A 277 4.26 8.64 6.30
N GLU A 278 5.44 8.25 5.79
CA GLU A 278 6.71 8.70 6.34
C GLU A 278 6.87 10.23 6.28
N GLN A 279 6.55 10.85 5.13
CA GLN A 279 6.82 12.26 4.90
C GLN A 279 5.76 13.20 5.49
N ASP A 280 4.49 12.80 5.46
CA ASP A 280 3.38 13.69 5.82
C ASP A 280 2.89 13.48 7.25
N THR A 281 3.11 12.28 7.84
CA THR A 281 2.64 11.96 9.19
C THR A 281 3.81 11.66 10.15
N LEU A 282 4.64 10.66 9.86
CA LEU A 282 5.61 10.13 10.83
C LEU A 282 6.74 11.11 11.13
N LEU A 283 7.40 11.64 10.11
CA LEU A 283 8.48 12.62 10.28
C LEU A 283 7.99 13.96 10.90
N PRO A 284 6.85 14.54 10.49
CA PRO A 284 6.31 15.73 11.14
C PRO A 284 5.92 15.52 12.60
N LEU A 285 5.35 14.36 12.98
CA LEU A 285 5.05 14.04 14.37
C LEU A 285 6.33 13.90 15.20
N GLN A 286 7.33 13.18 14.70
CA GLN A 286 8.63 13.06 15.35
C GLN A 286 9.27 14.45 15.55
N GLN A 287 9.23 15.31 14.53
CA GLN A 287 9.75 16.66 14.64
C GLN A 287 8.96 17.49 15.65
N GLY A 288 7.63 17.39 15.68
CA GLY A 288 6.80 18.10 16.65
C GLY A 288 7.11 17.70 18.10
N VAL A 289 7.34 16.41 18.37
CA VAL A 289 7.78 15.92 19.68
C VAL A 289 9.18 16.43 20.01
N SER A 290 10.08 16.47 19.05
CA SER A 290 11.43 17.02 19.18
C SER A 290 11.41 18.53 19.48
N ASP A 291 10.56 19.31 18.76
CA ASP A 291 10.35 20.74 18.98
C ASP A 291 9.84 21.01 20.40
N MET A 292 8.89 20.19 20.87
CA MET A 292 8.32 20.26 22.21
C MET A 292 9.41 20.01 23.27
N ALA A 293 10.20 18.95 23.13
CA ALA A 293 11.29 18.61 24.05
C ALA A 293 12.32 19.72 24.12
N GLN A 294 12.77 20.24 22.97
CA GLN A 294 13.75 21.31 22.88
C GLN A 294 13.24 22.58 23.56
N GLN A 295 12.05 23.05 23.20
CA GLN A 295 11.53 24.32 23.69
C GLN A 295 11.17 24.26 25.18
N ILE A 296 10.72 23.12 25.70
CA ILE A 296 10.56 22.90 27.15
C ILE A 296 11.91 22.99 27.85
N ALA A 297 12.94 22.30 27.36
CA ALA A 297 14.28 22.34 27.90
C ALA A 297 14.85 23.76 27.91
N ASP A 298 14.76 24.46 26.79
CA ASP A 298 15.30 25.84 26.65
C ASP A 298 14.59 26.81 27.58
N LYS A 299 13.26 26.76 27.70
CA LYS A 299 12.50 27.65 28.60
C LYS A 299 12.82 27.38 30.07
N VAL A 300 12.82 26.09 30.48
CA VAL A 300 13.13 25.70 31.86
C VAL A 300 14.57 26.07 32.21
N ASN A 301 15.55 25.78 31.36
CA ASN A 301 16.94 26.09 31.57
C ASN A 301 17.19 27.62 31.65
N THR A 302 16.56 28.39 30.73
CA THR A 302 16.65 29.83 30.72
C THR A 302 16.09 30.44 32.01
N GLN A 303 14.95 29.93 32.47
CA GLN A 303 14.33 30.42 33.69
C GLN A 303 15.15 30.03 34.95
N LEU A 304 15.70 28.81 35.01
CA LEU A 304 16.58 28.40 36.08
C LEU A 304 17.82 29.27 36.13
N ALA A 305 18.43 29.58 34.99
CA ALA A 305 19.61 30.45 34.92
C ALA A 305 19.34 31.90 35.36
N ALA A 306 18.09 32.37 35.26
CA ALA A 306 17.68 33.71 35.73
C ALA A 306 17.47 33.78 37.25
N GLY A 307 17.40 32.65 37.95
CA GLY A 307 17.19 32.59 39.40
C GLY A 307 18.45 32.23 40.16
N PHE A 308 18.27 32.14 41.50
CA PHE A 308 19.32 31.80 42.43
C PHE A 308 18.99 30.53 43.21
N THR A 309 20.03 29.75 43.48
CA THR A 309 19.99 28.55 44.35
C THR A 309 19.92 28.93 45.81
N MET A 310 19.79 27.95 46.72
CA MET A 310 19.84 28.20 48.17
C MET A 310 21.19 28.75 48.64
N ASP A 311 22.26 28.50 47.89
CA ASP A 311 23.61 29.04 48.15
C ASP A 311 23.86 30.38 47.46
N ASN A 312 22.82 31.05 47.00
CA ASN A 312 22.88 32.33 46.28
C ASN A 312 23.81 32.30 45.05
N THR A 313 23.82 31.15 44.33
CA THR A 313 24.52 30.99 43.06
C THR A 313 23.52 30.92 41.91
N PRO A 314 23.87 31.35 40.67
CA PRO A 314 22.99 31.22 39.52
C PRO A 314 22.60 29.74 39.27
N GLY A 315 21.38 29.52 38.82
CA GLY A 315 20.91 28.18 38.48
C GLY A 315 21.65 27.55 37.30
N LYS A 316 21.70 26.20 37.28
CA LYS A 316 22.29 25.41 36.21
C LYS A 316 21.20 24.83 35.31
N PRO A 317 21.53 24.48 34.05
CA PRO A 317 20.58 23.79 33.17
C PRO A 317 20.10 22.47 33.79
N LEU A 318 18.79 22.28 33.90
CA LEU A 318 18.16 21.01 34.35
C LEU A 318 18.14 19.99 33.24
N PHE A 319 17.86 20.41 32.02
CA PHE A 319 17.73 19.53 30.87
C PHE A 319 18.87 19.67 29.87
N THR A 320 19.28 18.56 29.27
CA THR A 320 20.11 18.52 28.07
C THR A 320 19.28 17.96 26.93
N TYR A 321 19.18 18.73 25.84
CA TYR A 321 18.53 18.29 24.60
C TYR A 321 19.58 18.00 23.54
N THR A 322 19.40 16.86 22.82
CA THR A 322 20.27 16.43 21.71
C THR A 322 19.44 16.25 20.45
N ALA A 323 19.61 17.15 19.49
CA ALA A 323 18.91 17.06 18.21
C ALA A 323 19.29 15.77 17.48
N GLY A 324 18.29 15.05 16.95
CA GLY A 324 18.51 13.78 16.23
C GLY A 324 19.03 12.63 17.09
N GLY A 325 19.05 12.76 18.42
CA GLY A 325 19.43 11.70 19.35
C GLY A 325 18.50 10.49 19.20
N THR A 326 19.08 9.34 18.86
CA THR A 326 18.30 8.11 18.64
C THR A 326 17.74 7.51 19.92
N SER A 327 18.43 7.68 21.05
CA SER A 327 18.04 7.10 22.35
C SER A 327 17.91 8.11 23.47
N ASN A 328 18.56 9.27 23.38
CA ASN A 328 18.67 10.27 24.44
C ASN A 328 18.39 11.67 23.88
N MET A 329 17.15 11.90 23.42
CA MET A 329 16.74 13.19 22.89
C MET A 329 16.67 14.24 24.00
N LEU A 330 16.12 13.88 25.17
CA LEU A 330 16.01 14.73 26.35
C LEU A 330 16.55 13.99 27.57
N GLN A 331 17.36 14.63 28.40
CA GLN A 331 17.93 14.08 29.63
C GLN A 331 17.98 15.14 30.73
N VAL A 332 17.95 14.70 31.98
CA VAL A 332 18.40 15.55 33.09
C VAL A 332 19.91 15.69 32.98
N ALA A 333 20.43 16.89 33.13
CA ALA A 333 21.87 17.17 33.00
C ALA A 333 22.68 16.32 33.98
N ASP A 334 23.80 15.79 33.51
CA ASP A 334 24.67 14.93 34.31
C ASP A 334 25.15 15.66 35.58
N GLY A 335 25.02 15.00 36.74
CA GLY A 335 25.44 15.54 38.02
C GLY A 335 24.54 16.63 38.58
N PHE A 336 23.37 16.90 37.98
CA PHE A 336 22.42 17.88 38.52
C PHE A 336 21.89 17.45 39.88
N GLN A 337 22.04 18.33 40.89
CA GLN A 337 21.62 18.07 42.27
C GLN A 337 20.36 18.88 42.62
N THR A 338 19.67 18.47 43.67
CA THR A 338 18.52 19.23 44.21
C THR A 338 18.89 20.65 44.65
N SER A 339 20.14 20.85 45.10
CA SER A 339 20.71 22.19 45.43
C SER A 339 20.83 23.11 44.23
N ASP A 340 21.00 22.55 43.00
CA ASP A 340 21.16 23.33 41.76
C ASP A 340 19.83 23.97 41.26
N LEU A 341 18.69 23.55 41.84
CA LEU A 341 17.39 24.17 41.53
C LEU A 341 17.35 25.62 42.02
N ALA A 342 17.29 26.57 41.15
CA ALA A 342 17.29 28.00 41.43
C ALA A 342 15.84 28.54 41.46
N PHE A 343 15.23 28.53 42.63
CA PHE A 343 13.82 28.90 42.84
C PHE A 343 13.65 30.34 43.29
N SER A 344 14.70 30.96 43.87
CA SER A 344 14.67 32.34 44.32
C SER A 344 14.89 33.33 43.16
N GLY A 345 14.15 34.40 43.13
CA GLY A 345 14.32 35.51 42.18
C GLY A 345 15.35 36.58 42.64
N ASP A 346 15.61 36.68 43.94
CA ASP A 346 16.48 37.72 44.54
C ASP A 346 17.67 37.16 45.33
N GLY A 347 17.82 35.82 45.40
CA GLY A 347 18.87 35.16 46.17
C GLY A 347 18.51 34.89 47.62
N THR A 348 17.35 35.31 48.10
CA THR A 348 16.90 35.05 49.46
C THR A 348 16.43 33.60 49.62
N PRO A 349 16.93 32.84 50.60
CA PRO A 349 16.41 31.51 50.90
C PRO A 349 14.92 31.52 51.21
N GLY A 350 14.16 30.70 50.52
CA GLY A 350 12.68 30.63 50.68
C GLY A 350 11.89 31.56 49.77
N ASP A 351 12.52 32.45 49.04
CA ASP A 351 11.83 33.19 47.96
C ASP A 351 11.42 32.28 46.83
N THR A 352 10.22 32.52 46.26
CA THR A 352 9.58 31.72 45.20
C THR A 352 9.44 32.50 43.90
N GLY A 353 10.05 33.70 43.77
CA GLY A 353 9.86 34.54 42.60
C GLY A 353 10.22 33.87 41.28
N ASN A 354 11.34 33.15 41.23
CA ASN A 354 11.75 32.40 40.04
C ASN A 354 10.96 31.10 39.87
N LEU A 355 10.58 30.43 40.96
CA LEU A 355 9.75 29.21 40.93
C LEU A 355 8.38 29.50 40.33
N GLN A 356 7.76 30.65 40.66
CA GLN A 356 6.47 31.01 40.06
C GLN A 356 6.58 31.16 38.53
N GLN A 357 7.68 31.79 38.06
CA GLN A 357 7.91 31.92 36.61
C GLN A 357 8.21 30.57 35.93
N LEU A 358 8.85 29.63 36.64
CA LEU A 358 9.01 28.24 36.13
C LEU A 358 7.66 27.54 35.99
N VAL A 359 6.75 27.70 36.95
CA VAL A 359 5.40 27.14 36.89
C VAL A 359 4.61 27.75 35.71
N ASP A 360 4.75 29.05 35.47
CA ASP A 360 4.03 29.77 34.40
C ASP A 360 4.47 29.33 32.99
N ILE A 361 5.63 28.66 32.84
CA ILE A 361 6.05 28.06 31.52
C ILE A 361 4.99 27.16 30.93
N LYS A 362 4.23 26.40 31.74
CA LYS A 362 3.16 25.55 31.27
C LYS A 362 2.12 26.29 30.39
N SER A 363 1.87 27.56 30.72
CA SER A 363 0.94 28.44 30.02
C SER A 363 1.60 29.26 28.89
N GLN A 364 2.92 29.18 28.74
CA GLN A 364 3.65 29.84 27.66
C GLN A 364 3.49 29.09 26.35
N THR A 365 3.66 29.81 25.25
CA THR A 365 3.57 29.25 23.92
C THR A 365 4.90 28.66 23.45
N ILE A 366 4.78 27.57 22.67
CA ILE A 366 5.83 26.96 21.89
C ILE A 366 5.36 26.80 20.44
N THR A 367 6.29 26.62 19.52
CA THR A 367 5.96 26.43 18.10
C THR A 367 6.31 25.01 17.68
N LEU A 368 5.30 24.26 17.21
CA LEU A 368 5.45 22.89 16.72
C LEU A 368 5.42 22.86 15.20
N THR A 369 6.30 22.08 14.59
CA THR A 369 6.34 21.85 13.13
C THR A 369 4.99 21.32 12.64
N LYS A 370 4.45 21.92 11.58
CA LYS A 370 3.17 21.56 10.94
C LYS A 370 1.90 21.79 11.78
N ILE A 371 2.01 22.25 13.03
CA ILE A 371 0.87 22.59 13.89
C ILE A 371 0.79 24.10 14.12
N GLY A 372 1.94 24.75 14.37
CA GLY A 372 2.00 26.16 14.69
C GLY A 372 2.19 26.41 16.18
N THR A 373 1.75 27.57 16.65
CA THR A 373 1.95 28.04 18.04
C THR A 373 0.86 27.51 18.96
N VAL A 374 1.24 26.80 20.03
CA VAL A 374 0.38 26.18 21.02
C VAL A 374 0.92 26.39 22.43
N MET A 375 0.13 26.25 23.47
CA MET A 375 0.64 26.26 24.85
C MET A 375 1.41 24.97 25.16
N VAL A 376 2.43 25.06 26.03
CA VAL A 376 3.20 23.89 26.48
C VAL A 376 2.30 22.78 27.01
N GLY A 377 1.28 23.13 27.82
CA GLY A 377 0.34 22.16 28.39
C GLY A 377 -0.55 21.46 27.38
N ASP A 378 -0.81 22.09 26.22
CA ASP A 378 -1.73 21.57 25.19
C ASP A 378 -0.99 20.91 24.02
N ALA A 379 0.34 21.01 23.98
CA ALA A 379 1.15 20.63 22.81
C ALA A 379 0.98 19.15 22.42
N ASP A 380 1.03 18.24 23.37
CA ASP A 380 0.84 16.80 23.14
C ASP A 380 -0.58 16.50 22.63
N THR A 381 -1.60 17.12 23.25
CA THR A 381 -3.01 16.97 22.82
C THR A 381 -3.20 17.39 21.36
N GLN A 382 -2.53 18.45 20.91
CA GLN A 382 -2.59 18.88 19.51
C GLN A 382 -1.90 17.87 18.56
N LEU A 383 -0.76 17.30 18.97
CA LEU A 383 -0.07 16.25 18.21
C LEU A 383 -0.94 14.98 18.08
N VAL A 384 -1.50 14.51 19.19
CA VAL A 384 -2.40 13.35 19.24
C VAL A 384 -3.66 13.60 18.42
N GLY A 385 -4.26 14.80 18.56
CA GLY A 385 -5.45 15.19 17.80
C GLY A 385 -5.20 15.17 16.28
N ARG A 386 -4.05 15.67 15.83
CA ARG A 386 -3.67 15.60 14.42
C ARG A 386 -3.50 14.16 13.94
N LEU A 387 -2.78 13.33 14.69
CA LEU A 387 -2.62 11.92 14.37
C LEU A 387 -3.98 11.20 14.26
N ALA A 388 -4.90 11.47 15.18
CA ALA A 388 -6.24 10.90 15.16
C ALA A 388 -7.04 11.31 13.90
N VAL A 389 -6.90 12.57 13.46
CA VAL A 389 -7.50 13.05 12.21
C VAL A 389 -6.90 12.32 11.00
N ASP A 390 -5.57 12.24 10.90
CA ASP A 390 -4.87 11.57 9.81
C ASP A 390 -5.26 10.07 9.74
N SER A 391 -5.34 9.40 10.90
CA SER A 391 -5.73 7.98 10.99
C SER A 391 -7.20 7.77 10.61
N GLN A 392 -8.11 8.61 11.10
CA GLN A 392 -9.53 8.53 10.76
C GLN A 392 -9.76 8.79 9.26
N GLN A 393 -9.04 9.76 8.69
CA GLN A 393 -9.11 10.05 7.25
C GLN A 393 -8.63 8.85 6.43
N ASN A 394 -7.48 8.25 6.81
CA ASN A 394 -6.97 7.06 6.12
C ASN A 394 -7.92 5.86 6.26
N LYS A 395 -8.52 5.66 7.45
CA LYS A 395 -9.51 4.60 7.69
C LYS A 395 -10.75 4.76 6.82
N SER A 396 -11.24 5.99 6.68
CA SER A 396 -12.37 6.29 5.80
C SER A 396 -12.02 6.06 4.33
N ALA A 397 -10.83 6.49 3.90
CA ALA A 397 -10.32 6.24 2.55
C ALA A 397 -10.11 4.74 2.29
N LEU A 398 -9.59 3.98 3.27
CA LEU A 398 -9.45 2.52 3.17
C LEU A 398 -10.81 1.83 2.96
N THR A 399 -11.83 2.21 3.73
CA THR A 399 -13.18 1.66 3.56
C THR A 399 -13.75 1.96 2.17
N THR A 400 -13.55 3.19 1.69
CA THR A 400 -13.97 3.60 0.34
C THR A 400 -13.21 2.82 -0.74
N ALA A 401 -11.88 2.70 -0.61
CA ALA A 401 -11.05 1.97 -1.56
C ALA A 401 -11.40 0.47 -1.59
N GLN A 402 -11.73 -0.13 -0.43
CA GLN A 402 -12.21 -1.51 -0.37
C GLN A 402 -13.52 -1.68 -1.12
N THR A 403 -14.51 -0.81 -0.86
CA THR A 403 -15.80 -0.84 -1.57
C THR A 403 -15.63 -0.68 -3.08
N MET A 404 -14.76 0.26 -3.51
CA MET A 404 -14.45 0.46 -4.93
C MET A 404 -13.77 -0.77 -5.54
N ARG A 405 -12.87 -1.44 -4.79
CA ARG A 405 -12.23 -2.66 -5.25
C ARG A 405 -13.23 -3.80 -5.41
N ASP A 406 -14.09 -4.01 -4.43
CA ASP A 406 -15.12 -5.04 -4.46
C ASP A 406 -16.10 -4.82 -5.62
N GLN A 407 -16.51 -3.57 -5.87
CA GLN A 407 -17.35 -3.22 -7.00
C GLN A 407 -16.63 -3.45 -8.34
N ALA A 408 -15.38 -3.03 -8.48
CA ALA A 408 -14.59 -3.23 -9.70
C ALA A 408 -14.38 -4.73 -9.99
N GLU A 409 -14.19 -5.55 -8.95
CA GLU A 409 -14.08 -7.01 -9.08
C GLU A 409 -15.42 -7.63 -9.50
N ALA A 410 -16.54 -7.23 -8.92
CA ALA A 410 -17.88 -7.68 -9.32
C ALA A 410 -18.20 -7.28 -10.77
N ASP A 411 -17.86 -6.06 -11.18
CA ASP A 411 -18.04 -5.58 -12.55
C ASP A 411 -17.17 -6.35 -13.55
N TRP A 412 -15.93 -6.65 -13.19
CA TRP A 412 -15.04 -7.49 -14.00
C TRP A 412 -15.57 -8.92 -14.10
N GLN A 413 -16.00 -9.53 -12.99
CA GLN A 413 -16.57 -10.86 -12.95
C GLN A 413 -17.85 -10.98 -13.78
N SER A 414 -18.69 -9.95 -13.79
CA SER A 414 -19.94 -9.95 -14.58
C SER A 414 -19.71 -10.14 -16.08
N THR A 415 -18.55 -9.75 -16.61
CA THR A 415 -18.19 -9.89 -18.03
C THR A 415 -17.24 -11.04 -18.27
N SER A 416 -16.22 -11.17 -17.44
CA SER A 416 -15.07 -12.07 -17.65
C SER A 416 -15.16 -13.35 -16.84
N GLY A 417 -15.97 -13.37 -15.79
CA GLY A 417 -16.14 -14.52 -14.91
C GLY A 417 -16.91 -15.66 -15.54
N VAL A 418 -16.78 -16.82 -14.95
CA VAL A 418 -17.53 -18.03 -15.34
C VAL A 418 -18.83 -18.09 -14.56
N ASN A 419 -19.95 -18.26 -15.26
CA ASN A 419 -21.24 -18.56 -14.66
C ASN A 419 -21.51 -20.07 -14.79
N GLN A 420 -21.62 -20.76 -13.66
CA GLN A 420 -21.79 -22.23 -13.64
C GLN A 420 -23.04 -22.69 -14.37
N ASP A 421 -24.16 -21.99 -14.22
CA ASP A 421 -25.42 -22.36 -14.80
C ASP A 421 -25.39 -22.20 -16.34
N GLU A 422 -24.80 -21.09 -16.84
CA GLU A 422 -24.60 -20.87 -18.27
C GLU A 422 -23.72 -21.97 -18.88
N GLU A 423 -22.59 -22.29 -18.24
CA GLU A 423 -21.65 -23.29 -18.73
C GLU A 423 -22.27 -24.72 -18.70
N ALA A 424 -23.11 -25.02 -17.70
CA ALA A 424 -23.82 -26.28 -17.63
C ALA A 424 -24.82 -26.43 -18.82
N VAL A 425 -25.53 -25.36 -19.18
CA VAL A 425 -26.41 -25.33 -20.35
C VAL A 425 -25.60 -25.51 -21.64
N HIS A 426 -24.51 -24.77 -21.80
CA HIS A 426 -23.62 -24.88 -22.95
C HIS A 426 -23.03 -26.29 -23.11
N LEU A 427 -22.67 -26.93 -21.99
CA LEU A 427 -22.13 -28.31 -22.01
C LEU A 427 -23.17 -29.30 -22.58
N VAL A 428 -24.42 -29.22 -22.13
CA VAL A 428 -25.49 -30.05 -22.64
C VAL A 428 -25.79 -29.74 -24.12
N GLU A 429 -25.82 -28.48 -24.51
CA GLU A 429 -26.03 -28.04 -25.90
C GLU A 429 -24.93 -28.59 -26.83
N TYR A 430 -23.66 -28.38 -26.48
CA TYR A 430 -22.53 -28.84 -27.28
C TYR A 430 -22.44 -30.38 -27.32
N GLN A 431 -22.81 -31.08 -26.24
CA GLN A 431 -22.94 -32.54 -26.23
C GLN A 431 -24.00 -33.03 -27.22
N ASN A 432 -25.17 -32.38 -27.22
CA ASN A 432 -26.24 -32.71 -28.17
C ASN A 432 -25.81 -32.42 -29.63
N MET A 433 -25.15 -31.30 -29.89
CA MET A 433 -24.60 -30.97 -31.20
C MET A 433 -23.58 -32.00 -31.67
N TYR A 434 -22.67 -32.42 -30.79
CA TYR A 434 -21.68 -33.45 -31.08
C TYR A 434 -22.36 -34.77 -31.46
N GLN A 435 -23.35 -35.24 -30.66
CA GLN A 435 -24.11 -36.48 -30.92
C GLN A 435 -24.89 -36.39 -32.23
N ALA A 436 -25.51 -35.25 -32.54
CA ALA A 436 -26.22 -35.03 -33.79
C ALA A 436 -25.30 -35.16 -35.02
N ASN A 437 -24.12 -34.50 -34.95
CA ASN A 437 -23.13 -34.61 -36.02
C ASN A 437 -22.58 -36.03 -36.20
N MET A 438 -22.35 -36.77 -35.11
CA MET A 438 -21.95 -38.19 -35.17
C MET A 438 -23.04 -39.08 -35.83
N LYS A 439 -24.32 -38.79 -35.54
CA LYS A 439 -25.45 -39.50 -36.17
C LYS A 439 -25.54 -39.20 -37.66
N VAL A 440 -25.31 -37.93 -38.09
CA VAL A 440 -25.24 -37.57 -39.51
C VAL A 440 -24.10 -38.30 -40.22
N MET A 441 -22.93 -38.42 -39.58
CA MET A 441 -21.81 -39.21 -40.11
C MET A 441 -22.18 -40.71 -40.31
N SER A 442 -22.85 -41.31 -39.32
CA SER A 442 -23.31 -42.71 -39.42
C SER A 442 -24.28 -42.91 -40.56
N VAL A 443 -25.26 -42.00 -40.72
CA VAL A 443 -26.22 -42.05 -41.84
C VAL A 443 -25.51 -41.84 -43.20
N ALA A 444 -24.56 -40.92 -43.30
CA ALA A 444 -23.79 -40.68 -44.51
C ALA A 444 -22.97 -41.92 -44.92
N ASN A 445 -22.35 -42.62 -43.97
CA ASN A 445 -21.63 -43.87 -44.23
C ASN A 445 -22.62 -44.98 -44.72
N ALA A 446 -23.77 -45.14 -44.06
CA ALA A 446 -24.80 -46.14 -44.49
C ALA A 446 -25.31 -45.85 -45.90
N LEU A 447 -25.51 -44.57 -46.28
CA LEU A 447 -25.88 -44.18 -47.62
C LEU A 447 -24.76 -44.46 -48.64
N PHE A 448 -23.48 -44.24 -48.24
CA PHE A 448 -22.38 -44.60 -49.12
C PHE A 448 -22.24 -46.11 -49.37
N ASP A 449 -22.38 -46.92 -48.30
CA ASP A 449 -22.35 -48.36 -48.40
C ASP A 449 -23.51 -48.89 -49.25
N ALA A 450 -24.72 -48.32 -49.07
CA ALA A 450 -25.88 -48.69 -49.90
C ALA A 450 -25.68 -48.33 -51.39
N THR A 451 -25.03 -47.18 -51.69
CA THR A 451 -24.70 -46.82 -53.08
C THR A 451 -23.64 -47.70 -53.68
N LEU A 452 -22.63 -48.14 -52.92
CA LEU A 452 -21.66 -49.13 -53.39
C LEU A 452 -22.26 -50.45 -53.66
N GLN A 453 -23.22 -50.95 -52.84
CA GLN A 453 -23.97 -52.20 -53.07
C GLN A 453 -24.88 -52.12 -54.28
N MET A 454 -25.38 -50.96 -54.68
CA MET A 454 -26.17 -50.78 -55.91
C MET A 454 -25.33 -50.68 -57.18
N MET A 455 -24.06 -50.43 -57.09
CA MET A 455 -23.11 -50.24 -58.20
C MET A 455 -22.23 -51.49 -58.47
N GLY A 456 -22.22 -52.49 -57.55
CA GLY A 456 -21.53 -53.77 -57.67
C GLY A 456 -22.49 -54.88 -57.89
#